data_63e3a79050ca829f34436eb05a62f1ab
#
_entry.id   63e3a79050ca829f34436eb05a62f1ab
#
_cell.length_a   1.000
_cell.length_b   1.000
_cell.length_c   1.000
_cell.angle_alpha   90.00
_cell.angle_beta   90.00
_cell.angle_gamma   90.00
#
_symmetry.space_group_name_H-M   'P 1'
#
loop_
_entity.id
_entity.type
_entity.pdbx_description
1 polymer ?
#
loop_
_entity_poly.entity_id
_entity_poly.type
_entity_poly.pdbx_seq_one_letter_code
_entity_poly.pdbx_strand_id
1 'polypeptide(L)'
;MKRGKKYQDAVKAYDRAAQYDVADAIDIVKKNATAKFDETIELHLRTGCDGRHAEQQIRGAVVLPHGTGKTVRVLVFAKGTKVDEAQAAGADFVGGEELIPKIQNEGWLDFDVVVATPDMMGVVGRLGRVLGPKGLMPNPKAGTVTMDVTKAINDIKAGKIEYRLDKTNIIHVPVGKASFTSEQLSDNFQALMGAINKAKPASLKGQYIKSATITSTMGPGVKLNVVKIAQ
;
A
#
# COMPACT_ATOMS: atom_id res chain seq x y z
N MET A 1 -13.17 11.55 24.04
CA MET A 1 -12.41 12.64 23.38
C MET A 1 -13.35 13.39 22.43
N LYS A 2 -13.47 14.72 22.54
CA LYS A 2 -14.33 15.50 21.60
C LYS A 2 -13.63 15.59 20.25
N ARG A 3 -14.30 15.17 19.17
CA ARG A 3 -13.84 15.30 17.78
C ARG A 3 -13.92 16.76 17.33
N GLY A 4 -13.03 17.18 16.43
CA GLY A 4 -13.03 18.53 15.87
C GLY A 4 -14.32 18.86 15.10
N LYS A 5 -14.67 20.14 14.96
CA LYS A 5 -15.91 20.59 14.31
C LYS A 5 -16.07 20.05 12.89
N LYS A 6 -15.03 20.17 12.04
CA LYS A 6 -15.06 19.67 10.66
C LYS A 6 -15.36 18.17 10.57
N TYR A 7 -14.78 17.36 11.47
CA TYR A 7 -15.08 15.94 11.52
C TYR A 7 -16.53 15.65 11.92
N GLN A 8 -17.06 16.41 12.90
CA GLN A 8 -18.45 16.27 13.31
C GLN A 8 -19.43 16.63 12.19
N ASP A 9 -19.12 17.68 11.40
CA ASP A 9 -19.93 18.08 10.26
C ASP A 9 -19.86 17.05 9.13
N ALA A 10 -18.68 16.50 8.84
CA ALA A 10 -18.50 15.43 7.88
C ALA A 10 -19.27 14.13 8.27
N VAL A 11 -19.34 13.82 9.56
CA VAL A 11 -20.10 12.67 10.06
C VAL A 11 -21.62 12.84 9.89
N LYS A 12 -22.12 14.07 9.96
CA LYS A 12 -23.55 14.37 9.77
C LYS A 12 -23.99 14.29 8.29
N ALA A 13 -23.03 14.35 7.35
CA ALA A 13 -23.32 14.37 5.92
C ALA A 13 -23.79 13.01 5.36
N TYR A 14 -23.68 11.92 6.12
CA TYR A 14 -24.10 10.57 5.69
C TYR A 14 -24.46 9.69 6.88
N ASP A 15 -25.19 8.59 6.64
CA ASP A 15 -25.50 7.62 7.69
C ASP A 15 -24.34 6.64 7.93
N ARG A 16 -23.72 6.68 9.09
CA ARG A 16 -22.61 5.79 9.47
C ARG A 16 -23.01 4.33 9.69
N ALA A 17 -24.27 4.06 9.91
CA ALA A 17 -24.79 2.69 10.10
C ALA A 17 -24.98 1.99 8.75
N ALA A 18 -25.34 2.75 7.72
CA ALA A 18 -25.59 2.25 6.39
C ALA A 18 -24.33 1.69 5.72
N GLN A 19 -24.53 0.76 4.79
CA GLN A 19 -23.52 0.24 3.89
C GLN A 19 -23.78 0.79 2.49
N TYR A 20 -22.73 1.34 1.90
CA TYR A 20 -22.79 2.03 0.62
C TYR A 20 -22.17 1.21 -0.51
N ASP A 21 -22.61 1.44 -1.72
CA ASP A 21 -21.92 0.94 -2.91
C ASP A 21 -20.60 1.68 -3.11
N VAL A 22 -19.68 1.10 -3.86
CA VAL A 22 -18.31 1.65 -4.00
C VAL A 22 -18.33 3.07 -4.57
N ALA A 23 -19.11 3.32 -5.61
CA ALA A 23 -19.21 4.63 -6.25
C ALA A 23 -19.74 5.70 -5.27
N ASP A 24 -20.85 5.42 -4.59
CA ASP A 24 -21.44 6.34 -3.61
C ASP A 24 -20.50 6.60 -2.44
N ALA A 25 -19.80 5.56 -1.96
CA ALA A 25 -18.85 5.69 -0.87
C ALA A 25 -17.66 6.55 -1.25
N ILE A 26 -17.12 6.41 -2.47
CA ILE A 26 -16.04 7.24 -3.00
C ILE A 26 -16.48 8.70 -3.05
N ASP A 27 -17.68 8.99 -3.55
CA ASP A 27 -18.21 10.35 -3.63
C ASP A 27 -18.41 10.98 -2.24
N ILE A 28 -18.93 10.21 -1.28
CA ILE A 28 -19.07 10.65 0.11
C ILE A 28 -17.70 10.99 0.71
N VAL A 29 -16.69 10.11 0.53
CA VAL A 29 -15.34 10.31 1.06
C VAL A 29 -14.68 11.54 0.43
N LYS A 30 -14.81 11.73 -0.89
CA LYS A 30 -14.26 12.90 -1.59
C LYS A 30 -14.90 14.21 -1.11
N LYS A 31 -16.22 14.25 -0.94
CA LYS A 31 -16.94 15.42 -0.41
C LYS A 31 -16.51 15.76 1.02
N ASN A 32 -16.14 14.77 1.80
CA ASN A 32 -15.72 14.89 3.19
C ASN A 32 -14.20 15.12 3.37
N ALA A 33 -13.42 15.12 2.29
CA ALA A 33 -11.99 15.44 2.31
C ALA A 33 -11.82 16.98 2.39
N THR A 34 -11.73 17.51 3.61
CA THR A 34 -11.73 18.97 3.88
C THR A 34 -10.40 19.51 4.36
N ALA A 35 -9.33 18.74 4.30
CA ALA A 35 -7.99 19.18 4.68
C ALA A 35 -7.42 20.18 3.66
N LYS A 36 -6.38 20.92 4.06
CA LYS A 36 -5.69 21.89 3.18
C LYS A 36 -4.64 21.23 2.27
N PHE A 37 -4.47 19.94 2.37
CA PHE A 37 -3.56 19.14 1.55
C PHE A 37 -4.36 18.07 0.79
N ASP A 38 -3.78 17.51 -0.25
CA ASP A 38 -4.41 16.43 -1.03
C ASP A 38 -4.42 15.14 -0.20
N GLU A 39 -5.59 14.84 0.39
CA GLU A 39 -5.79 13.70 1.26
C GLU A 39 -5.64 12.38 0.49
N THR A 40 -5.09 11.37 1.15
CA THR A 40 -5.06 10.02 0.60
C THR A 40 -6.38 9.31 0.90
N ILE A 41 -6.96 8.66 -0.09
CA ILE A 41 -8.12 7.77 0.08
C ILE A 41 -7.59 6.36 0.31
N GLU A 42 -8.02 5.77 1.41
CA GLU A 42 -7.54 4.49 1.92
C GLU A 42 -8.67 3.49 2.06
N LEU A 43 -8.38 2.23 1.76
CA LEU A 43 -9.27 1.09 1.95
C LEU A 43 -8.79 0.26 3.14
N HIS A 44 -9.71 -0.07 4.04
CA HIS A 44 -9.47 -0.92 5.19
C HIS A 44 -10.37 -2.13 5.13
N LEU A 45 -9.79 -3.32 4.97
CA LEU A 45 -10.50 -4.59 4.84
C LEU A 45 -10.24 -5.46 6.05
N ARG A 46 -11.25 -5.70 6.86
CA ARG A 46 -11.19 -6.71 7.91
C ARG A 46 -11.47 -8.08 7.32
N THR A 47 -10.49 -8.95 7.40
CA THR A 47 -10.60 -10.32 6.87
C THR A 47 -11.04 -11.32 7.94
N GLY A 48 -11.45 -12.50 7.49
CA GLY A 48 -11.70 -13.65 8.35
C GLY A 48 -10.46 -14.50 8.63
N CYS A 49 -9.31 -14.12 8.05
CA CYS A 49 -8.06 -14.84 8.23
C CYS A 49 -7.52 -14.66 9.65
N ASP A 50 -6.76 -15.64 10.13
CA ASP A 50 -6.00 -15.54 11.37
C ASP A 50 -4.52 -15.35 11.03
N GLY A 51 -4.03 -14.13 11.20
CA GLY A 51 -2.63 -13.75 10.90
C GLY A 51 -1.58 -14.44 11.78
N ARG A 52 -1.97 -15.20 12.82
CA ARG A 52 -1.06 -16.03 13.63
C ARG A 52 -0.62 -17.27 12.87
N HIS A 53 -1.43 -17.75 11.93
CA HIS A 53 -1.10 -18.90 11.09
C HIS A 53 -0.38 -18.46 9.82
N ALA A 54 0.80 -18.99 9.56
CA ALA A 54 1.61 -18.62 8.39
C ALA A 54 0.88 -18.86 7.06
N GLU A 55 0.02 -19.86 6.98
CA GLU A 55 -0.79 -20.21 5.81
C GLU A 55 -1.92 -19.19 5.53
N GLN A 56 -2.33 -18.42 6.54
CA GLN A 56 -3.38 -17.42 6.43
C GLN A 56 -2.84 -16.00 6.39
N GLN A 57 -1.53 -15.84 6.38
CA GLN A 57 -0.90 -14.54 6.21
C GLN A 57 -1.00 -14.09 4.75
N ILE A 58 -1.77 -13.03 4.53
CA ILE A 58 -1.90 -12.39 3.22
C ILE A 58 -0.82 -11.34 3.09
N ARG A 59 -0.01 -11.43 2.05
CA ARG A 59 0.94 -10.42 1.64
C ARG A 59 1.13 -10.49 0.13
N GLY A 60 1.05 -9.36 -0.54
CA GLY A 60 1.24 -9.27 -1.98
C GLY A 60 1.47 -7.84 -2.43
N ALA A 61 1.54 -7.67 -3.73
CA ALA A 61 1.64 -6.36 -4.36
C ALA A 61 0.70 -6.30 -5.57
N VAL A 62 0.25 -5.10 -5.89
CA VAL A 62 -0.58 -4.80 -7.06
C VAL A 62 -0.13 -3.49 -7.66
N VAL A 63 -0.13 -3.41 -8.99
CA VAL A 63 0.07 -2.15 -9.71
C VAL A 63 -1.31 -1.53 -9.93
N LEU A 64 -1.48 -0.31 -9.44
CA LEU A 64 -2.73 0.43 -9.63
C LEU A 64 -2.76 1.06 -11.01
N PRO A 65 -3.87 0.95 -11.78
CA PRO A 65 -3.97 1.51 -13.13
C PRO A 65 -3.67 3.01 -13.21
N HIS A 66 -4.10 3.77 -12.21
CA HIS A 66 -3.89 5.23 -12.14
C HIS A 66 -2.84 5.64 -11.11
N GLY A 67 -2.05 4.66 -10.60
CA GLY A 67 -1.06 4.90 -9.57
C GLY A 67 -1.66 5.36 -8.23
N THR A 68 -0.80 5.84 -7.34
CA THR A 68 -1.19 6.32 -6.01
C THR A 68 -1.27 7.85 -5.91
N GLY A 69 -0.84 8.58 -6.95
CA GLY A 69 -0.70 10.04 -6.91
C GLY A 69 0.46 10.54 -6.03
N LYS A 70 1.36 9.65 -5.62
CA LYS A 70 2.58 10.00 -4.87
C LYS A 70 3.80 9.72 -5.74
N THR A 71 4.71 10.69 -5.83
CA THR A 71 6.03 10.48 -6.42
C THR A 71 6.86 9.65 -5.44
N VAL A 72 7.29 8.47 -5.87
CA VAL A 72 8.02 7.50 -5.04
C VAL A 72 9.50 7.58 -5.36
N ARG A 73 10.33 7.76 -4.33
CA ARG A 73 11.80 7.73 -4.45
C ARG A 73 12.27 6.30 -4.23
N VAL A 74 12.97 5.75 -5.21
CA VAL A 74 13.40 4.35 -5.23
C VAL A 74 14.89 4.25 -4.96
N LEU A 75 15.25 3.50 -3.93
CA LEU A 75 16.62 3.09 -3.63
C LEU A 75 16.85 1.66 -4.15
N VAL A 76 17.91 1.44 -4.89
CA VAL A 76 18.29 0.12 -5.42
C VAL A 76 19.62 -0.35 -4.87
N PHE A 77 19.62 -1.53 -4.28
CA PHE A 77 20.85 -2.26 -3.92
C PHE A 77 21.20 -3.26 -5.02
N ALA A 78 22.25 -2.97 -5.77
CA ALA A 78 22.71 -3.82 -6.86
C ALA A 78 24.24 -3.82 -6.97
N LYS A 79 24.81 -4.78 -7.72
CA LYS A 79 26.24 -4.87 -8.05
C LYS A 79 26.44 -5.02 -9.55
N GLY A 80 27.61 -4.57 -10.03
CA GLY A 80 28.02 -4.73 -11.43
C GLY A 80 27.07 -4.05 -12.42
N THR A 81 26.78 -4.71 -13.52
CA THR A 81 25.92 -4.21 -14.60
C THR A 81 24.49 -3.83 -14.16
N LYS A 82 24.00 -4.40 -13.05
CA LYS A 82 22.67 -4.09 -12.52
C LYS A 82 22.57 -2.68 -11.94
N VAL A 83 23.69 -2.06 -11.61
CA VAL A 83 23.77 -0.64 -11.20
C VAL A 83 23.41 0.26 -12.39
N ASP A 84 24.00 0.00 -13.56
CA ASP A 84 23.75 0.78 -14.77
C ASP A 84 22.30 0.59 -15.25
N GLU A 85 21.78 -0.65 -15.22
CA GLU A 85 20.38 -0.95 -15.52
C GLU A 85 19.42 -0.18 -14.59
N ALA A 86 19.70 -0.13 -13.28
CA ALA A 86 18.89 0.58 -12.31
C ALA A 86 18.88 2.10 -12.54
N GLN A 87 20.05 2.66 -12.88
CA GLN A 87 20.17 4.08 -13.22
C GLN A 87 19.43 4.42 -14.52
N ALA A 88 19.59 3.59 -15.55
CA ALA A 88 18.87 3.74 -16.81
C ALA A 88 17.33 3.63 -16.65
N ALA A 89 16.86 2.78 -15.73
CA ALA A 89 15.44 2.65 -15.38
C ALA A 89 14.91 3.82 -14.55
N GLY A 90 15.79 4.76 -14.13
CA GLY A 90 15.40 5.95 -13.40
C GLY A 90 15.28 5.76 -11.89
N ALA A 91 16.05 4.85 -11.28
CA ALA A 91 16.16 4.80 -9.82
C ALA A 91 16.73 6.13 -9.28
N ASP A 92 16.20 6.59 -8.14
CA ASP A 92 16.63 7.86 -7.54
C ASP A 92 17.98 7.70 -6.82
N PHE A 93 18.20 6.53 -6.24
CA PHE A 93 19.44 6.17 -5.57
C PHE A 93 19.82 4.74 -5.95
N VAL A 94 21.08 4.53 -6.32
CA VAL A 94 21.63 3.21 -6.64
C VAL A 94 22.98 3.05 -5.95
N GLY A 95 23.21 1.88 -5.36
CA GLY A 95 24.49 1.59 -4.77
C GLY A 95 24.56 0.18 -4.17
N GLY A 96 25.69 -0.11 -3.58
CA GLY A 96 26.03 -1.39 -2.96
C GLY A 96 26.23 -1.28 -1.44
N GLU A 97 27.34 -1.85 -0.98
CA GLU A 97 27.67 -1.90 0.45
C GLU A 97 27.99 -0.53 1.05
N GLU A 98 28.40 0.43 0.23
CA GLU A 98 28.72 1.80 0.63
C GLU A 98 27.54 2.59 1.20
N LEU A 99 26.31 2.18 0.86
CA LEU A 99 25.10 2.83 1.40
C LEU A 99 24.74 2.36 2.81
N ILE A 100 25.30 1.24 3.27
CA ILE A 100 24.99 0.68 4.58
C ILE A 100 25.40 1.62 5.72
N PRO A 101 26.66 2.12 5.78
CA PRO A 101 27.06 3.06 6.81
C PRO A 101 26.20 4.32 6.82
N LYS A 102 25.83 4.82 5.65
CA LYS A 102 24.99 6.01 5.50
C LYS A 102 23.60 5.80 6.11
N ILE A 103 22.98 4.66 5.87
CA ILE A 103 21.67 4.32 6.43
C ILE A 103 21.76 4.01 7.92
N GLN A 104 22.79 3.24 8.34
CA GLN A 104 22.93 2.75 9.71
C GLN A 104 23.42 3.80 10.69
N ASN A 105 24.42 4.59 10.30
CA ASN A 105 25.12 5.54 11.18
C ASN A 105 24.55 6.95 11.07
N GLU A 106 24.23 7.39 9.86
CA GLU A 106 23.69 8.73 9.61
C GLU A 106 22.16 8.79 9.66
N GLY A 107 21.49 7.63 9.67
CA GLY A 107 20.03 7.56 9.69
C GLY A 107 19.38 8.07 8.40
N TRP A 108 20.13 8.05 7.28
CA TRP A 108 19.63 8.51 6.00
C TRP A 108 18.52 7.58 5.46
N LEU A 109 17.33 8.12 5.27
CA LEU A 109 16.12 7.39 4.85
C LEU A 109 15.27 8.22 3.88
N ASP A 110 15.92 8.99 3.01
CA ASP A 110 15.27 9.86 2.02
C ASP A 110 14.74 9.10 0.81
N PHE A 111 14.24 7.89 1.01
CA PHE A 111 13.64 7.03 0.01
C PHE A 111 12.35 6.41 0.54
N ASP A 112 11.45 6.05 -0.37
CA ASP A 112 10.14 5.51 -0.03
C ASP A 112 10.02 4.00 -0.28
N VAL A 113 10.81 3.45 -1.22
CA VAL A 113 10.85 2.01 -1.53
C VAL A 113 12.29 1.56 -1.75
N VAL A 114 12.60 0.37 -1.27
CA VAL A 114 13.91 -0.27 -1.48
C VAL A 114 13.73 -1.51 -2.37
N VAL A 115 14.52 -1.57 -3.43
CA VAL A 115 14.67 -2.73 -4.30
C VAL A 115 16.05 -3.34 -4.09
N ALA A 116 16.17 -4.64 -4.07
CA ALA A 116 17.45 -5.32 -3.94
C ALA A 116 17.56 -6.52 -4.89
N THR A 117 18.73 -6.73 -5.42
CA THR A 117 19.03 -8.01 -6.08
C THR A 117 19.23 -9.11 -5.03
N PRO A 118 18.91 -10.38 -5.32
CA PRO A 118 19.01 -11.47 -4.35
C PRO A 118 20.40 -11.62 -3.72
N ASP A 119 21.45 -11.38 -4.48
CA ASP A 119 22.85 -11.40 -4.04
C ASP A 119 23.18 -10.32 -3.00
N MET A 120 22.49 -9.17 -3.06
CA MET A 120 22.66 -8.08 -2.09
C MET A 120 21.84 -8.29 -0.81
N MET A 121 20.93 -9.24 -0.76
CA MET A 121 20.07 -9.45 0.43
C MET A 121 20.84 -9.82 1.70
N GLY A 122 21.97 -10.52 1.57
CA GLY A 122 22.85 -10.79 2.72
C GLY A 122 23.41 -9.52 3.37
N VAL A 123 23.68 -8.53 2.55
CA VAL A 123 24.19 -7.21 2.95
C VAL A 123 23.07 -6.34 3.50
N VAL A 124 21.96 -6.25 2.77
CA VAL A 124 20.75 -5.49 3.17
C VAL A 124 20.14 -6.06 4.46
N GLY A 125 20.30 -7.36 4.73
CA GLY A 125 19.86 -8.01 5.98
C GLY A 125 20.41 -7.34 7.24
N ARG A 126 21.62 -6.76 7.19
CA ARG A 126 22.22 -5.99 8.29
C ARG A 126 21.42 -4.74 8.65
N LEU A 127 20.69 -4.19 7.67
CA LEU A 127 19.82 -3.01 7.86
C LEU A 127 18.42 -3.39 8.39
N GLY A 128 18.13 -4.66 8.63
CA GLY A 128 16.82 -5.13 9.04
C GLY A 128 16.26 -4.45 10.28
N ARG A 129 17.14 -4.07 11.25
CA ARG A 129 16.75 -3.33 12.46
C ARG A 129 16.30 -1.88 12.17
N VAL A 130 16.77 -1.28 11.07
CA VAL A 130 16.44 0.09 10.66
C VAL A 130 15.28 0.09 9.66
N LEU A 131 15.37 -0.73 8.61
CA LEU A 131 14.39 -0.77 7.53
C LEU A 131 13.11 -1.53 7.91
N GLY A 132 13.22 -2.56 8.75
CA GLY A 132 12.10 -3.42 9.14
C GLY A 132 10.95 -2.68 9.82
N PRO A 133 11.20 -1.93 10.91
CA PRO A 133 10.14 -1.18 11.61
C PRO A 133 9.48 -0.11 10.74
N LYS A 134 10.20 0.40 9.73
CA LYS A 134 9.71 1.43 8.80
C LYS A 134 8.98 0.85 7.58
N GLY A 135 8.93 -0.49 7.45
CA GLY A 135 8.30 -1.14 6.31
C GLY A 135 9.09 -1.04 5.01
N LEU A 136 10.36 -0.62 5.06
CA LEU A 136 11.23 -0.41 3.89
C LEU A 136 12.06 -1.64 3.51
N MET A 137 11.95 -2.73 4.26
CA MET A 137 12.74 -3.94 4.01
C MET A 137 12.28 -4.65 2.73
N PRO A 138 13.17 -4.88 1.74
CA PRO A 138 12.82 -5.60 0.52
C PRO A 138 12.29 -7.00 0.80
N ASN A 139 11.29 -7.43 0.00
CA ASN A 139 10.67 -8.73 0.17
C ASN A 139 10.34 -9.38 -1.19
N PRO A 140 10.66 -10.69 -1.39
CA PRO A 140 10.33 -11.41 -2.63
C PRO A 140 8.83 -11.44 -2.93
N LYS A 141 7.97 -11.57 -1.90
CA LYS A 141 6.50 -11.60 -2.08
C LYS A 141 5.92 -10.27 -2.57
N ALA A 142 6.57 -9.15 -2.25
CA ALA A 142 6.23 -7.82 -2.77
C ALA A 142 6.88 -7.55 -4.14
N GLY A 143 7.76 -8.44 -4.60
CA GLY A 143 8.51 -8.28 -5.84
C GLY A 143 9.53 -7.15 -5.79
N THR A 144 10.02 -6.81 -4.59
CA THR A 144 11.10 -5.83 -4.37
C THR A 144 12.48 -6.50 -4.22
N VAL A 145 12.51 -7.85 -4.22
CA VAL A 145 13.74 -8.64 -4.37
C VAL A 145 13.65 -9.37 -5.70
N THR A 146 14.43 -8.92 -6.69
CA THR A 146 14.39 -9.46 -8.06
C THR A 146 15.69 -9.26 -8.81
N MET A 147 15.95 -10.10 -9.80
CA MET A 147 17.04 -9.92 -10.77
C MET A 147 16.65 -8.92 -11.88
N ASP A 148 15.36 -8.76 -12.16
CA ASP A 148 14.84 -7.78 -13.14
C ASP A 148 14.55 -6.45 -12.44
N VAL A 149 15.62 -5.69 -12.26
CA VAL A 149 15.59 -4.39 -11.56
C VAL A 149 14.79 -3.36 -12.36
N THR A 150 14.94 -3.35 -13.69
CA THR A 150 14.27 -2.40 -14.59
C THR A 150 12.75 -2.50 -14.46
N LYS A 151 12.23 -3.73 -14.56
CA LYS A 151 10.79 -3.97 -14.41
C LYS A 151 10.29 -3.56 -13.02
N ALA A 152 11.02 -3.91 -11.96
CA ALA A 152 10.62 -3.56 -10.59
C ALA A 152 10.53 -2.04 -10.39
N ILE A 153 11.49 -1.27 -10.90
CA ILE A 153 11.49 0.19 -10.82
C ILE A 153 10.31 0.78 -11.58
N ASN A 154 10.09 0.31 -12.82
CA ASN A 154 8.98 0.77 -13.66
C ASN A 154 7.61 0.49 -12.98
N ASP A 155 7.41 -0.71 -12.45
CA ASP A 155 6.19 -1.09 -11.72
C ASP A 155 5.98 -0.17 -10.49
N ILE A 156 7.03 0.09 -9.71
CA ILE A 156 6.97 0.94 -8.52
C ILE A 156 6.61 2.38 -8.91
N LYS A 157 7.24 2.92 -9.96
CA LYS A 157 6.94 4.26 -10.46
C LYS A 157 5.56 4.36 -11.12
N ALA A 158 5.05 3.26 -11.69
CA ALA A 158 3.68 3.15 -12.19
C ALA A 158 2.62 3.08 -11.07
N GLY A 159 3.04 2.95 -9.80
CA GLY A 159 2.13 2.94 -8.66
C GLY A 159 1.87 1.56 -8.08
N LYS A 160 2.88 0.70 -8.08
CA LYS A 160 2.84 -0.57 -7.35
C LYS A 160 2.75 -0.33 -5.85
N ILE A 161 1.75 -0.91 -5.23
CA ILE A 161 1.57 -0.88 -3.77
C ILE A 161 1.71 -2.28 -3.19
N GLU A 162 2.20 -2.35 -1.97
CA GLU A 162 2.22 -3.58 -1.18
C GLU A 162 1.02 -3.59 -0.24
N TYR A 163 0.37 -4.75 -0.11
CA TYR A 163 -0.64 -4.99 0.91
C TYR A 163 -0.23 -6.14 1.82
N ARG A 164 -0.54 -5.99 3.09
CA ARG A 164 -0.20 -6.97 4.13
C ARG A 164 -1.30 -7.04 5.18
N LEU A 165 -1.59 -8.26 5.63
CA LEU A 165 -2.44 -8.49 6.78
C LEU A 165 -1.72 -8.06 8.06
N ASP A 166 -2.37 -7.22 8.88
CA ASP A 166 -1.84 -6.81 10.17
C ASP A 166 -2.16 -7.82 11.29
N LYS A 167 -1.73 -7.53 12.51
CA LYS A 167 -1.97 -8.38 13.68
C LYS A 167 -3.44 -8.44 14.11
N THR A 168 -4.26 -7.50 13.64
CA THR A 168 -5.70 -7.41 13.92
C THR A 168 -6.54 -8.00 12.78
N ASN A 169 -5.88 -8.64 11.82
CA ASN A 169 -6.49 -9.26 10.64
C ASN A 169 -7.15 -8.24 9.69
N ILE A 170 -6.56 -7.04 9.61
CA ILE A 170 -6.99 -5.97 8.73
C ILE A 170 -5.90 -5.70 7.67
N ILE A 171 -6.32 -5.43 6.45
CA ILE A 171 -5.47 -4.94 5.36
C ILE A 171 -5.74 -3.45 5.21
N HIS A 172 -4.70 -2.63 5.26
CA HIS A 172 -4.75 -1.18 5.08
C HIS A 172 -3.98 -0.82 3.82
N VAL A 173 -4.64 -0.20 2.84
CA VAL A 173 -4.02 0.13 1.55
C VAL A 173 -4.53 1.47 1.00
N PRO A 174 -3.65 2.28 0.41
CA PRO A 174 -4.07 3.48 -0.31
C PRO A 174 -4.70 3.08 -1.66
N VAL A 175 -5.77 3.78 -2.04
CA VAL A 175 -6.45 3.63 -3.33
C VAL A 175 -6.05 4.75 -4.28
N GLY A 176 -5.78 5.94 -3.76
CA GLY A 176 -5.40 7.12 -4.53
C GLY A 176 -5.49 8.40 -3.72
N LYS A 177 -5.54 9.53 -4.41
CA LYS A 177 -5.67 10.86 -3.82
C LYS A 177 -7.10 11.39 -3.96
N ALA A 178 -7.49 12.31 -3.08
CA ALA A 178 -8.78 12.99 -3.16
C ALA A 178 -8.92 13.82 -4.44
N SER A 179 -7.82 14.25 -5.03
CA SER A 179 -7.76 14.94 -6.33
C SER A 179 -8.11 14.05 -7.53
N PHE A 180 -8.03 12.72 -7.40
CA PHE A 180 -8.40 11.80 -8.48
C PHE A 180 -9.89 11.87 -8.79
N THR A 181 -10.27 11.54 -10.04
CA THR A 181 -11.69 11.39 -10.40
C THR A 181 -12.32 10.19 -9.69
N SER A 182 -13.63 10.18 -9.57
CA SER A 182 -14.34 9.03 -8.95
C SER A 182 -14.15 7.75 -9.78
N GLU A 183 -14.02 7.88 -11.10
CA GLU A 183 -13.74 6.77 -12.01
C GLU A 183 -12.35 6.19 -11.75
N GLN A 184 -11.31 7.02 -11.69
CA GLN A 184 -9.93 6.58 -11.40
C GLN A 184 -9.82 5.84 -10.06
N LEU A 185 -10.51 6.34 -9.04
CA LEU A 185 -10.56 5.68 -7.73
C LEU A 185 -11.32 4.35 -7.78
N SER A 186 -12.38 4.27 -8.58
CA SER A 186 -13.13 3.02 -8.79
C SER A 186 -12.29 1.97 -9.50
N ASP A 187 -11.55 2.34 -10.55
CA ASP A 187 -10.67 1.44 -11.28
C ASP A 187 -9.54 0.91 -10.38
N ASN A 188 -8.90 1.80 -9.62
CA ASN A 188 -7.88 1.43 -8.64
C ASN A 188 -8.45 0.49 -7.57
N PHE A 189 -9.66 0.78 -7.08
CA PHE A 189 -10.36 -0.06 -6.11
C PHE A 189 -10.63 -1.46 -6.67
N GLN A 190 -11.12 -1.57 -7.91
CA GLN A 190 -11.40 -2.86 -8.56
C GLN A 190 -10.13 -3.68 -8.77
N ALA A 191 -9.04 -3.06 -9.25
CA ALA A 191 -7.75 -3.71 -9.42
C ALA A 191 -7.22 -4.26 -8.08
N LEU A 192 -7.33 -3.46 -7.02
CA LEU A 192 -6.93 -3.85 -5.68
C LEU A 192 -7.77 -5.00 -5.12
N MET A 193 -9.09 -4.93 -5.24
CA MET A 193 -10.00 -5.98 -4.79
C MET A 193 -9.80 -7.29 -5.55
N GLY A 194 -9.57 -7.21 -6.87
CA GLY A 194 -9.24 -8.37 -7.70
C GLY A 194 -7.96 -9.07 -7.23
N ALA A 195 -6.91 -8.30 -6.85
CA ALA A 195 -5.68 -8.85 -6.32
C ALA A 195 -5.87 -9.49 -4.93
N ILE A 196 -6.62 -8.83 -4.05
CA ILE A 196 -6.90 -9.32 -2.70
C ILE A 196 -7.77 -10.58 -2.74
N ASN A 197 -8.80 -10.63 -3.60
CA ASN A 197 -9.66 -11.81 -3.76
C ASN A 197 -8.87 -13.01 -4.30
N LYS A 198 -7.93 -12.81 -5.24
CA LYS A 198 -7.02 -13.86 -5.72
C LYS A 198 -6.07 -14.37 -4.63
N ALA A 199 -5.71 -13.52 -3.68
CA ALA A 199 -4.82 -13.87 -2.56
C ALA A 199 -5.54 -14.60 -1.41
N LYS A 200 -6.83 -14.93 -1.55
CA LYS A 200 -7.59 -15.66 -0.53
C LYS A 200 -6.93 -17.00 -0.22
N PRO A 201 -6.55 -17.28 1.05
CA PRO A 201 -5.98 -18.57 1.43
C PRO A 201 -6.96 -19.72 1.25
N ALA A 202 -6.51 -20.85 0.68
CA ALA A 202 -7.33 -22.04 0.53
C ALA A 202 -7.73 -22.66 1.89
N SER A 203 -6.92 -22.45 2.92
CA SER A 203 -7.17 -22.93 4.29
C SER A 203 -8.26 -22.13 5.02
N LEU A 204 -8.72 -21.01 4.47
CA LEU A 204 -9.72 -20.17 5.11
C LEU A 204 -11.12 -20.81 5.01
N LYS A 205 -11.69 -21.12 6.17
CA LYS A 205 -13.09 -21.56 6.29
C LYS A 205 -13.99 -20.36 6.66
N GLY A 206 -15.06 -20.17 5.91
CA GLY A 206 -16.03 -19.10 6.16
C GLY A 206 -15.80 -17.82 5.37
N GLN A 207 -16.33 -16.70 5.89
CA GLN A 207 -16.36 -15.42 5.19
C GLN A 207 -14.96 -14.80 5.13
N TYR A 208 -14.50 -14.47 3.92
CA TYR A 208 -13.19 -13.89 3.70
C TYR A 208 -13.12 -12.42 4.12
N ILE A 209 -14.02 -11.58 3.61
CA ILE A 209 -14.08 -10.16 3.95
C ILE A 209 -15.23 -9.97 4.95
N LYS A 210 -14.92 -9.63 6.19
CA LYS A 210 -15.92 -9.40 7.26
C LYS A 210 -16.49 -8.00 7.23
N SER A 211 -15.64 -7.00 6.96
CA SER A 211 -16.05 -5.62 6.79
C SER A 211 -15.07 -4.88 5.90
N ALA A 212 -15.57 -3.89 5.19
CA ALA A 212 -14.78 -3.00 4.35
C ALA A 212 -15.17 -1.56 4.66
N THR A 213 -14.17 -0.69 4.72
CA THR A 213 -14.35 0.74 5.00
C THR A 213 -13.41 1.54 4.14
N ILE A 214 -13.92 2.58 3.49
CA ILE A 214 -13.12 3.55 2.75
C ILE A 214 -13.10 4.87 3.51
N THR A 215 -11.97 5.56 3.54
CA THR A 215 -11.82 6.83 4.25
C THR A 215 -10.79 7.74 3.57
N SER A 216 -10.89 9.04 3.82
CA SER A 216 -9.79 9.96 3.55
C SER A 216 -8.93 10.14 4.81
N THR A 217 -7.72 10.70 4.66
CA THR A 217 -6.72 10.82 5.74
C THR A 217 -7.29 11.46 7.01
N MET A 218 -8.11 12.50 6.88
CA MET A 218 -8.68 13.25 8.01
C MET A 218 -10.19 13.06 8.14
N GLY A 219 -10.80 12.32 7.21
CA GLY A 219 -12.25 12.12 7.14
C GLY A 219 -12.76 10.97 8.01
N PRO A 220 -14.07 10.84 8.14
CA PRO A 220 -14.72 9.67 8.75
C PRO A 220 -14.77 8.49 7.77
N GLY A 221 -14.72 7.27 8.32
CA GLY A 221 -14.81 6.03 7.52
C GLY A 221 -16.24 5.74 7.07
N VAL A 222 -16.38 5.45 5.77
CA VAL A 222 -17.65 5.06 5.11
C VAL A 222 -17.64 3.54 4.90
N LYS A 223 -18.66 2.85 5.38
CA LYS A 223 -18.77 1.39 5.27
C LYS A 223 -19.22 0.99 3.87
N LEU A 224 -18.55 -0.01 3.32
CA LEU A 224 -18.90 -0.60 2.03
C LEU A 224 -19.78 -1.83 2.18
N ASN A 225 -20.64 -2.09 1.18
CA ASN A 225 -21.44 -3.30 1.10
C ASN A 225 -20.55 -4.50 0.74
N VAL A 226 -20.26 -5.33 1.75
CA VAL A 226 -19.33 -6.46 1.62
C VAL A 226 -19.84 -7.51 0.62
N VAL A 227 -21.16 -7.69 0.49
CA VAL A 227 -21.73 -8.70 -0.42
C VAL A 227 -21.43 -8.37 -1.88
N LYS A 228 -21.47 -7.07 -2.23
CA LYS A 228 -21.19 -6.60 -3.61
C LYS A 228 -19.70 -6.59 -3.97
N ILE A 229 -18.83 -6.37 -3.00
CA ILE A 229 -17.37 -6.30 -3.24
C ILE A 229 -16.66 -7.64 -3.12
N ALA A 230 -17.32 -8.67 -2.59
CA ALA A 230 -16.78 -10.03 -2.46
C ALA A 230 -17.03 -10.91 -3.70
N GLN A 231 -17.79 -10.41 -4.66
CA GLN A 231 -18.03 -11.02 -5.97
C GLN A 231 -16.88 -10.66 -6.92
#